data_46334b379e49dc86e79a012b5fc31650
#
_entry.id   46334b379e49dc86e79a012b5fc31650
#
_cell.length_a   1.000
_cell.length_b   1.000
_cell.length_c   1.000
_cell.angle_alpha   90.00
_cell.angle_beta   90.00
_cell.angle_gamma   90.00
#
_symmetry.space_group_name_H-M   'P 1'
#
loop_
_entity.id
_entity.type
_entity.pdbx_description
1 polymer ?
#
loop_
_entity_poly.entity_id
_entity_poly.type
_entity_poly.pdbx_seq_one_letter_code
_entity_poly.pdbx_strand_id
1 'polypeptide(L)'
;VSAPAARLLTRPATSADAEDPAFTDLLPDRWREGDNRRSVVATDEAGTVLGHCRGIDNVFHPRSRTLVLEVREGAPWAEVADALVTAQIAVSTLPLHVKPSAHEAELAALCARHGGVLVQLMPPWRYVVDAPLRSWAREHRATHDGLTAAGLDEVAAALGADESTLREQMLDLYVEHYTAQHAAWSPAAAAEQLRAENAADFVPGGEGSFDRGRTRLLLRDGRIVAQALAWPAEPDGGTEITVQSRPHEGPTAREDMEACLAAVVGSSADGDVLLIDSHATEELESAMMREVPGPPPHPEDTWTAIVAIPVPDGPAPRPLPAQRIPEDAAPLVELLRG
;
A
#
# COMPACT_ATOMS: atom_id res chain seq x y z
N VAL A 1 26.57 14.73 -35.95
CA VAL A 1 26.91 13.30 -35.73
C VAL A 1 26.62 13.04 -34.29
N SER A 2 25.51 12.31 -33.99
CA SER A 2 25.23 11.84 -32.61
C SER A 2 26.32 10.88 -32.20
N ALA A 3 26.88 11.07 -31.01
CA ALA A 3 27.77 10.08 -30.42
C ALA A 3 27.03 8.74 -30.37
N PRO A 4 27.68 7.61 -30.60
CA PRO A 4 27.05 6.31 -30.42
C PRO A 4 26.53 6.19 -28.98
N ALA A 5 25.30 5.75 -28.80
CA ALA A 5 24.75 5.49 -27.49
C ALA A 5 25.69 4.57 -26.71
N ALA A 6 26.09 4.97 -25.52
CA ALA A 6 26.93 4.14 -24.67
C ALA A 6 26.24 2.80 -24.45
N ARG A 7 26.97 1.69 -24.65
CA ARG A 7 26.41 0.34 -24.51
C ARG A 7 26.18 0.05 -23.04
N LEU A 8 24.92 -0.13 -22.66
CA LEU A 8 24.54 -0.59 -21.33
C LEU A 8 24.75 -2.11 -21.21
N LEU A 9 25.28 -2.52 -20.08
CA LEU A 9 25.45 -3.93 -19.71
C LEU A 9 24.65 -4.20 -18.44
N THR A 10 23.90 -5.30 -18.41
CA THR A 10 23.18 -5.74 -17.21
C THR A 10 23.78 -7.02 -16.65
N ARG A 11 23.86 -7.13 -15.34
CA ARG A 11 24.34 -8.31 -14.61
C ARG A 11 23.71 -8.42 -13.22
N PRO A 12 23.77 -9.59 -12.57
CA PRO A 12 23.40 -9.69 -11.15
C PRO A 12 24.23 -8.74 -10.28
N ALA A 13 23.58 -8.17 -9.27
CA ALA A 13 24.24 -7.31 -8.29
C ALA A 13 25.14 -8.13 -7.35
N THR A 14 26.30 -7.59 -7.01
CA THR A 14 27.26 -8.17 -6.07
C THR A 14 27.27 -7.42 -4.74
N SER A 15 27.94 -7.98 -3.73
CA SER A 15 28.13 -7.29 -2.44
C SER A 15 28.94 -6.00 -2.59
N ALA A 16 29.85 -5.93 -3.55
CA ALA A 16 30.62 -4.72 -3.82
C ALA A 16 29.76 -3.61 -4.41
N ASP A 17 28.76 -3.94 -5.24
CA ASP A 17 27.82 -2.95 -5.78
C ASP A 17 26.97 -2.34 -4.68
N ALA A 18 26.59 -3.14 -3.67
CA ALA A 18 25.77 -2.69 -2.55
C ALA A 18 26.50 -1.71 -1.58
N GLU A 19 27.80 -1.52 -1.76
CA GLU A 19 28.59 -0.53 -1.02
C GLU A 19 28.59 0.86 -1.72
N ASP A 20 28.00 0.98 -2.91
CA ASP A 20 27.91 2.24 -3.65
C ASP A 20 26.93 3.20 -2.97
N PRO A 21 27.42 4.33 -2.42
CA PRO A 21 26.58 5.29 -1.67
C PRO A 21 25.57 6.05 -2.52
N ALA A 22 25.60 5.89 -3.84
CA ALA A 22 24.65 6.52 -4.74
C ALA A 22 23.26 5.83 -4.72
N PHE A 23 23.15 4.69 -4.06
CA PHE A 23 21.92 3.91 -4.01
C PHE A 23 21.53 3.60 -2.56
N THR A 24 20.26 3.73 -2.26
CA THR A 24 19.71 3.43 -0.93
C THR A 24 19.31 1.96 -0.82
N ASP A 25 18.74 1.42 -1.88
CA ASP A 25 18.07 0.13 -1.89
C ASP A 25 18.82 -0.96 -2.65
N LEU A 26 20.06 -0.72 -3.08
CA LEU A 26 20.86 -1.71 -3.78
C LEU A 26 21.34 -2.81 -2.84
N LEU A 27 20.92 -4.02 -3.09
CA LEU A 27 21.33 -5.21 -2.34
C LEU A 27 21.86 -6.29 -3.30
N PRO A 28 22.78 -7.18 -2.84
CA PRO A 28 23.27 -8.29 -3.66
C PRO A 28 22.14 -9.19 -4.15
N ASP A 29 22.32 -9.77 -5.34
CA ASP A 29 21.38 -10.77 -5.87
C ASP A 29 21.36 -12.02 -4.97
N ARG A 30 20.15 -12.45 -4.58
CA ARG A 30 19.93 -13.67 -3.80
C ARG A 30 18.69 -14.39 -4.31
N TRP A 31 18.84 -15.68 -4.56
CA TRP A 31 17.77 -16.54 -4.99
C TRP A 31 17.78 -17.81 -4.14
N ARG A 32 17.22 -17.69 -2.93
CA ARG A 32 17.19 -18.79 -1.95
C ARG A 32 15.87 -18.72 -1.18
N GLU A 33 15.53 -19.84 -0.55
CA GLU A 33 14.44 -19.89 0.43
C GLU A 33 14.69 -18.88 1.57
N GLY A 34 13.67 -18.09 1.92
CA GLY A 34 13.70 -17.12 3.02
C GLY A 34 14.36 -15.76 2.71
N ASP A 35 15.00 -15.58 1.57
CA ASP A 35 15.56 -14.28 1.15
C ASP A 35 15.59 -14.20 -0.38
N ASN A 36 14.40 -14.32 -0.96
CA ASN A 36 14.24 -14.43 -2.41
C ASN A 36 14.11 -13.04 -3.02
N ARG A 37 15.19 -12.53 -3.56
CA ARG A 37 15.20 -11.36 -4.41
C ARG A 37 16.13 -11.56 -5.59
N ARG A 38 15.74 -11.02 -6.71
CA ARG A 38 16.60 -10.92 -7.89
C ARG A 38 17.01 -9.45 -8.01
N SER A 39 18.30 -9.21 -7.89
CA SER A 39 18.89 -7.87 -7.96
C SER A 39 19.79 -7.77 -9.17
N VAL A 40 19.54 -6.82 -10.05
CA VAL A 40 20.26 -6.58 -11.29
C VAL A 40 20.81 -5.15 -11.28
N VAL A 41 22.02 -4.96 -11.74
CA VAL A 41 22.62 -3.64 -12.00
C VAL A 41 22.82 -3.43 -13.50
N ALA A 42 22.67 -2.18 -13.94
CA ALA A 42 23.08 -1.70 -15.24
C ALA A 42 24.38 -0.91 -15.10
N THR A 43 25.35 -1.21 -15.95
CA THR A 43 26.64 -0.51 -15.95
C THR A 43 26.97 0.09 -17.32
N ASP A 44 27.82 1.09 -17.33
CA ASP A 44 28.50 1.54 -18.55
C ASP A 44 29.65 0.61 -18.95
N GLU A 45 30.33 0.92 -20.05
CA GLU A 45 31.49 0.15 -20.54
C GLU A 45 32.71 0.20 -19.59
N ALA A 46 32.79 1.21 -18.72
CA ALA A 46 33.82 1.33 -17.70
C ALA A 46 33.51 0.50 -16.44
N GLY A 47 32.32 -0.06 -16.34
CA GLY A 47 31.83 -0.83 -15.19
C GLY A 47 31.19 0.02 -14.09
N THR A 48 30.96 1.33 -14.31
CA THR A 48 30.26 2.19 -13.36
C THR A 48 28.79 1.77 -13.27
N VAL A 49 28.27 1.56 -12.07
CA VAL A 49 26.85 1.27 -11.87
C VAL A 49 26.01 2.53 -12.13
N LEU A 50 25.10 2.45 -13.11
CA LEU A 50 24.21 3.53 -13.51
C LEU A 50 22.81 3.39 -12.91
N GLY A 51 22.46 2.21 -12.43
CA GLY A 51 21.19 1.95 -11.78
C GLY A 51 21.08 0.48 -11.37
N HIS A 52 20.06 0.20 -10.58
CA HIS A 52 19.70 -1.16 -10.19
C HIS A 52 18.19 -1.38 -10.17
N CYS A 53 17.78 -2.63 -10.24
CA CYS A 53 16.43 -3.00 -9.88
C CYS A 53 16.41 -4.32 -9.10
N ARG A 54 15.41 -4.46 -8.23
CA ARG A 54 15.20 -5.66 -7.42
C ARG A 54 13.75 -6.15 -7.59
N GLY A 55 13.59 -7.43 -7.93
CA GLY A 55 12.32 -8.13 -7.83
C GLY A 55 12.26 -8.89 -6.52
N ILE A 56 11.45 -8.45 -5.56
CA ILE A 56 11.36 -8.99 -4.20
C ILE A 56 10.09 -9.81 -4.07
N ASP A 57 10.18 -11.04 -3.55
CA ASP A 57 9.01 -11.85 -3.25
C ASP A 57 8.15 -11.13 -2.20
N ASN A 58 6.86 -11.04 -2.47
CA ASN A 58 5.91 -10.39 -1.58
C ASN A 58 5.22 -11.45 -0.71
N VAL A 59 5.52 -11.43 0.59
CA VAL A 59 4.99 -12.41 1.57
C VAL A 59 3.47 -12.30 1.73
N PHE A 60 2.90 -11.11 1.50
CA PHE A 60 1.45 -10.89 1.55
C PHE A 60 0.75 -11.27 0.24
N HIS A 61 1.46 -11.18 -0.90
CA HIS A 61 0.95 -11.44 -2.24
C HIS A 61 1.87 -12.39 -3.01
N PRO A 62 1.84 -13.70 -2.70
CA PRO A 62 2.81 -14.67 -3.21
C PRO A 62 2.73 -14.92 -4.72
N ARG A 63 1.82 -14.27 -5.43
CA ARG A 63 1.64 -14.35 -6.89
C ARG A 63 2.24 -13.17 -7.66
N SER A 64 2.94 -12.27 -6.97
CA SER A 64 3.63 -11.12 -7.56
C SER A 64 4.94 -10.84 -6.82
N ARG A 65 5.79 -10.00 -7.42
CA ARG A 65 6.99 -9.44 -6.82
C ARG A 65 6.89 -7.94 -6.78
N THR A 66 7.37 -7.32 -5.73
CA THR A 66 7.57 -5.88 -5.70
C THR A 66 8.83 -5.54 -6.49
N LEU A 67 8.74 -4.62 -7.43
CA LEU A 67 9.88 -4.07 -8.16
C LEU A 67 10.34 -2.78 -7.50
N VAL A 68 11.59 -2.74 -7.06
CA VAL A 68 12.31 -1.54 -6.64
C VAL A 68 13.27 -1.15 -7.75
N LEU A 69 13.31 0.10 -8.14
CA LEU A 69 14.12 0.64 -9.23
C LEU A 69 14.75 1.96 -8.81
N GLU A 70 16.08 2.05 -8.87
CA GLU A 70 16.82 3.29 -8.69
C GLU A 70 17.77 3.50 -9.87
N VAL A 71 17.83 4.74 -10.37
CA VAL A 71 18.74 5.15 -11.43
C VAL A 71 19.58 6.31 -10.92
N ARG A 72 20.90 6.23 -11.13
CA ARG A 72 21.88 7.23 -10.71
C ARG A 72 21.53 8.59 -11.29
N GLU A 73 21.63 9.61 -10.47
CA GLU A 73 21.47 11.01 -10.92
C GLU A 73 22.43 11.33 -12.09
N GLY A 74 21.88 11.94 -13.13
CA GLY A 74 22.62 12.29 -14.36
C GLY A 74 22.81 11.15 -15.37
N ALA A 75 22.43 9.90 -15.01
CA ALA A 75 22.37 8.81 -16.00
C ALA A 75 21.12 8.96 -16.91
N PRO A 76 21.14 8.39 -18.13
CA PRO A 76 19.99 8.41 -19.03
C PRO A 76 18.89 7.48 -18.48
N TRP A 77 17.96 8.06 -17.72
CA TRP A 77 16.98 7.32 -16.92
C TRP A 77 16.19 6.30 -17.74
N ALA A 78 15.65 6.74 -18.88
CA ALA A 78 14.76 5.90 -19.69
C ALA A 78 15.46 4.63 -20.21
N GLU A 79 16.71 4.77 -20.68
CA GLU A 79 17.49 3.69 -21.25
C GLU A 79 17.96 2.72 -20.15
N VAL A 80 18.41 3.27 -19.01
CA VAL A 80 18.90 2.46 -17.88
C VAL A 80 17.74 1.67 -17.26
N ALA A 81 16.61 2.34 -17.01
CA ALA A 81 15.41 1.72 -16.45
C ALA A 81 14.84 0.61 -17.36
N ASP A 82 14.80 0.88 -18.68
CA ASP A 82 14.33 -0.10 -19.68
C ASP A 82 15.21 -1.36 -19.72
N ALA A 83 16.53 -1.19 -19.70
CA ALA A 83 17.50 -2.30 -19.66
C ALA A 83 17.35 -3.11 -18.37
N LEU A 84 17.18 -2.45 -17.22
CA LEU A 84 17.00 -3.09 -15.92
C LEU A 84 15.69 -3.89 -15.85
N VAL A 85 14.57 -3.29 -16.26
CA VAL A 85 13.26 -3.98 -16.25
C VAL A 85 13.26 -5.14 -17.22
N THR A 86 13.85 -4.98 -18.41
CA THR A 86 14.03 -6.09 -19.36
C THR A 86 14.79 -7.27 -18.75
N ALA A 87 15.91 -6.98 -18.06
CA ALA A 87 16.71 -8.00 -17.39
C ALA A 87 15.94 -8.65 -16.23
N GLN A 88 15.15 -7.87 -15.49
CA GLN A 88 14.33 -8.38 -14.38
C GLN A 88 13.20 -9.28 -14.86
N ILE A 89 12.53 -8.91 -15.96
CA ILE A 89 11.50 -9.75 -16.61
C ILE A 89 12.09 -11.12 -17.01
N ALA A 90 13.31 -11.12 -17.55
CA ALA A 90 13.97 -12.37 -17.99
C ALA A 90 14.29 -13.34 -16.86
N VAL A 91 14.41 -12.88 -15.62
CA VAL A 91 14.74 -13.73 -14.45
C VAL A 91 13.56 -13.93 -13.50
N SER A 92 12.44 -13.20 -13.67
CA SER A 92 11.28 -13.32 -12.82
C SER A 92 10.34 -14.43 -13.32
N THR A 93 9.76 -15.16 -12.39
CA THR A 93 8.68 -16.15 -12.65
C THR A 93 7.31 -15.63 -12.23
N LEU A 94 7.26 -14.43 -11.65
CA LEU A 94 6.05 -13.76 -11.16
C LEU A 94 5.98 -12.34 -11.73
N PRO A 95 4.77 -11.81 -11.99
CA PRO A 95 4.58 -10.42 -12.43
C PRO A 95 5.25 -9.44 -11.46
N LEU A 96 5.75 -8.34 -12.00
CA LEU A 96 6.45 -7.31 -11.23
C LEU A 96 5.47 -6.17 -10.93
N HIS A 97 5.18 -5.93 -9.66
CA HIS A 97 4.34 -4.82 -9.23
C HIS A 97 5.18 -3.55 -9.06
N VAL A 98 4.73 -2.49 -9.71
CA VAL A 98 5.28 -1.13 -9.63
C VAL A 98 4.18 -0.19 -9.17
N LYS A 99 4.52 0.85 -8.41
CA LYS A 99 3.55 1.82 -7.89
C LYS A 99 3.83 3.23 -8.43
N PRO A 100 3.59 3.51 -9.73
CA PRO A 100 3.73 4.87 -10.26
C PRO A 100 2.62 5.79 -9.75
N SER A 101 2.99 7.02 -9.40
CA SER A 101 2.07 8.13 -9.15
C SER A 101 1.88 8.99 -10.41
N ALA A 102 0.93 9.93 -10.36
CA ALA A 102 0.71 10.85 -11.48
C ALA A 102 1.90 11.82 -11.71
N HIS A 103 2.79 11.98 -10.73
CA HIS A 103 4.01 12.79 -10.86
C HIS A 103 5.17 12.03 -11.50
N GLU A 104 5.09 10.72 -11.61
CA GLU A 104 6.16 9.85 -12.11
C GLU A 104 5.89 9.41 -13.55
N ALA A 105 5.73 10.40 -14.46
CA ALA A 105 5.39 10.15 -15.86
C ALA A 105 6.40 9.21 -16.56
N GLU A 106 7.67 9.28 -16.24
CA GLU A 106 8.71 8.39 -16.80
C GLU A 106 8.53 6.95 -16.34
N LEU A 107 8.19 6.74 -15.06
CA LEU A 107 7.90 5.41 -14.50
C LEU A 107 6.60 4.84 -15.08
N ALA A 108 5.56 5.66 -15.23
CA ALA A 108 4.32 5.26 -15.88
C ALA A 108 4.57 4.85 -17.35
N ALA A 109 5.33 5.65 -18.11
CA ALA A 109 5.69 5.33 -19.48
C ALA A 109 6.57 4.06 -19.59
N LEU A 110 7.46 3.82 -18.63
CA LEU A 110 8.21 2.57 -18.52
C LEU A 110 7.28 1.37 -18.36
N CYS A 111 6.32 1.45 -17.43
CA CYS A 111 5.30 0.40 -17.25
C CYS A 111 4.54 0.13 -18.56
N ALA A 112 4.10 1.17 -19.26
CA ALA A 112 3.40 1.05 -20.55
C ALA A 112 4.24 0.33 -21.60
N ARG A 113 5.52 0.70 -21.75
CA ARG A 113 6.45 0.05 -22.72
C ARG A 113 6.63 -1.44 -22.47
N HIS A 114 6.58 -1.87 -21.21
CA HIS A 114 6.71 -3.28 -20.83
C HIS A 114 5.36 -4.01 -20.73
N GLY A 115 4.29 -3.45 -21.31
CA GLY A 115 2.96 -4.07 -21.31
C GLY A 115 2.32 -4.14 -19.92
N GLY A 116 2.65 -3.18 -19.06
CA GLY A 116 2.10 -3.10 -17.71
C GLY A 116 0.57 -3.07 -17.68
N VAL A 117 -0.01 -3.86 -16.82
CA VAL A 117 -1.45 -3.97 -16.61
C VAL A 117 -1.83 -3.22 -15.33
N LEU A 118 -2.69 -2.22 -15.44
CA LEU A 118 -3.25 -1.56 -14.26
C LEU A 118 -4.12 -2.55 -13.50
N VAL A 119 -3.73 -2.89 -12.27
CA VAL A 119 -4.44 -3.86 -11.42
C VAL A 119 -5.17 -3.20 -10.27
N GLN A 120 -4.72 -2.02 -9.82
CA GLN A 120 -5.35 -1.27 -8.74
C GLN A 120 -5.01 0.22 -8.82
N LEU A 121 -5.85 1.05 -8.17
CA LEU A 121 -5.63 2.47 -7.92
C LEU A 121 -5.78 2.74 -6.42
N MET A 122 -4.86 3.51 -5.88
CA MET A 122 -4.86 3.97 -4.50
C MET A 122 -5.22 5.47 -4.49
N PRO A 123 -6.32 5.85 -3.82
CA PRO A 123 -6.75 7.24 -3.78
C PRO A 123 -5.85 8.09 -2.88
N PRO A 124 -5.68 9.39 -3.18
CA PRO A 124 -4.89 10.31 -2.37
C PRO A 124 -5.70 10.87 -1.19
N TRP A 125 -6.24 10.02 -0.36
CA TRP A 125 -7.08 10.47 0.75
C TRP A 125 -6.27 10.97 1.94
N ARG A 126 -6.09 12.29 1.94
CA ARG A 126 -5.42 13.04 2.99
C ARG A 126 -6.38 14.02 3.62
N TYR A 127 -6.54 13.95 4.93
CA TYR A 127 -7.46 14.79 5.70
C TYR A 127 -6.69 15.56 6.77
N VAL A 128 -7.04 16.83 6.94
CA VAL A 128 -6.53 17.65 8.06
C VAL A 128 -7.64 17.77 9.08
N VAL A 129 -7.34 17.47 10.33
CA VAL A 129 -8.33 17.58 11.41
C VAL A 129 -8.64 19.04 11.65
N ASP A 130 -9.79 19.47 11.16
CA ASP A 130 -10.30 20.83 11.20
C ASP A 130 -11.76 20.88 11.70
N ALA A 131 -12.37 22.05 11.72
CA ALA A 131 -13.74 22.22 12.21
C ALA A 131 -14.80 21.47 11.36
N PRO A 132 -14.77 21.47 10.02
CA PRO A 132 -15.62 20.63 9.17
C PRO A 132 -15.50 19.14 9.47
N LEU A 133 -14.28 18.60 9.51
CA LEU A 133 -14.04 17.19 9.78
C LEU A 133 -14.51 16.80 11.20
N ARG A 134 -14.28 17.66 12.19
CA ARG A 134 -14.82 17.46 13.54
C ARG A 134 -16.34 17.52 13.60
N SER A 135 -17.00 18.33 12.76
CA SER A 135 -18.46 18.33 12.69
C SER A 135 -18.98 17.02 12.16
N TRP A 136 -18.40 16.55 11.06
CA TRP A 136 -18.70 15.24 10.50
C TRP A 136 -18.49 14.11 11.55
N ALA A 137 -17.38 14.13 12.25
CA ALA A 137 -17.08 13.12 13.27
C ALA A 137 -18.09 13.12 14.42
N ARG A 138 -18.62 14.29 14.84
CA ARG A 138 -19.69 14.35 15.86
C ARG A 138 -21.00 13.75 15.36
N GLU A 139 -21.32 13.91 14.08
CA GLU A 139 -22.53 13.36 13.45
C GLU A 139 -22.46 11.86 13.28
N HIS A 140 -21.25 11.31 13.00
CA HIS A 140 -21.01 9.89 12.71
C HIS A 140 -20.38 9.11 13.88
N ARG A 141 -20.33 9.70 15.09
CA ARG A 141 -19.71 9.06 16.27
C ARG A 141 -20.39 7.78 16.75
N ALA A 142 -21.64 7.57 16.34
CA ALA A 142 -22.43 6.41 16.72
C ALA A 142 -23.17 5.86 15.51
N THR A 143 -23.32 4.54 15.48
CA THR A 143 -24.14 3.82 14.51
C THR A 143 -25.64 4.06 14.76
N HIS A 144 -26.52 3.64 13.85
CA HIS A 144 -27.98 3.80 14.01
C HIS A 144 -28.53 3.06 15.23
N ASP A 145 -27.92 1.94 15.63
CA ASP A 145 -28.27 1.19 16.85
C ASP A 145 -27.59 1.75 18.11
N GLY A 146 -26.92 2.90 17.98
CA GLY A 146 -26.37 3.67 19.12
C GLY A 146 -25.02 3.17 19.62
N LEU A 147 -24.35 2.27 18.91
CA LEU A 147 -22.99 1.81 19.26
C LEU A 147 -21.97 2.89 18.95
N THR A 148 -20.94 2.99 19.77
CA THR A 148 -19.81 3.93 19.58
C THR A 148 -18.50 3.18 19.58
N ALA A 149 -17.56 3.60 18.72
CA ALA A 149 -16.22 3.07 18.76
C ALA A 149 -15.45 3.59 19.99
N ALA A 150 -14.65 2.72 20.59
CA ALA A 150 -13.92 2.98 21.83
C ALA A 150 -12.42 2.67 21.69
N GLY A 151 -11.63 3.12 22.65
CA GLY A 151 -10.22 2.76 22.76
C GLY A 151 -10.01 1.31 23.20
N LEU A 152 -8.79 0.81 23.03
CA LEU A 152 -8.47 -0.58 23.29
C LEU A 152 -8.78 -1.01 24.74
N ASP A 153 -8.45 -0.16 25.71
CA ASP A 153 -8.66 -0.48 27.14
C ASP A 153 -10.15 -0.59 27.51
N GLU A 154 -10.98 0.27 26.93
CA GLU A 154 -12.43 0.25 27.14
C GLU A 154 -13.05 -1.00 26.51
N VAL A 155 -12.60 -1.38 25.31
CA VAL A 155 -13.08 -2.58 24.62
C VAL A 155 -12.61 -3.84 25.35
N ALA A 156 -11.35 -3.91 25.81
CA ALA A 156 -10.84 -5.02 26.60
C ALA A 156 -11.65 -5.19 27.90
N ALA A 157 -11.95 -4.09 28.59
CA ALA A 157 -12.77 -4.11 29.81
C ALA A 157 -14.22 -4.59 29.53
N ALA A 158 -14.83 -4.11 28.42
CA ALA A 158 -16.17 -4.52 28.02
C ALA A 158 -16.26 -6.02 27.65
N LEU A 159 -15.20 -6.55 27.04
CA LEU A 159 -15.08 -7.97 26.71
C LEU A 159 -14.73 -8.85 27.94
N GLY A 160 -14.23 -8.26 29.03
CA GLY A 160 -13.59 -9.02 30.10
C GLY A 160 -12.37 -9.80 29.60
N ALA A 161 -11.74 -9.31 28.53
CA ALA A 161 -10.66 -9.98 27.83
C ALA A 161 -9.29 -9.43 28.27
N ASP A 162 -8.29 -10.30 28.26
CA ASP A 162 -6.91 -9.87 28.34
C ASP A 162 -6.40 -9.29 27.01
N GLU A 163 -5.25 -8.68 27.04
CA GLU A 163 -4.64 -8.05 25.88
C GLU A 163 -4.37 -9.03 24.73
N SER A 164 -4.06 -10.29 25.05
CA SER A 164 -3.84 -11.32 24.04
C SER A 164 -5.12 -11.63 23.28
N THR A 165 -6.23 -11.79 23.99
CA THR A 165 -7.56 -12.05 23.39
C THR A 165 -8.02 -10.88 22.52
N LEU A 166 -7.81 -9.62 22.98
CA LEU A 166 -8.13 -8.43 22.20
C LEU A 166 -7.33 -8.40 20.91
N ARG A 167 -6.02 -8.58 21.01
CA ARG A 167 -5.11 -8.64 19.86
C ARG A 167 -5.53 -9.70 18.84
N GLU A 168 -5.86 -10.89 19.28
CA GLU A 168 -6.31 -11.97 18.39
C GLU A 168 -7.58 -11.59 17.63
N GLN A 169 -8.56 -10.95 18.27
CA GLN A 169 -9.77 -10.49 17.60
C GLN A 169 -9.50 -9.39 16.58
N MET A 170 -8.58 -8.46 16.88
CA MET A 170 -8.17 -7.39 15.96
C MET A 170 -7.45 -7.98 14.73
N LEU A 171 -6.52 -8.90 14.95
CA LEU A 171 -5.79 -9.59 13.89
C LEU A 171 -6.70 -10.48 13.03
N ASP A 172 -7.70 -11.13 13.64
CA ASP A 172 -8.73 -11.87 12.90
C ASP A 172 -9.49 -10.98 11.92
N LEU A 173 -9.96 -9.82 12.40
CA LEU A 173 -10.67 -8.86 11.54
C LEU A 173 -9.76 -8.35 10.43
N TYR A 174 -8.51 -7.99 10.76
CA TYR A 174 -7.53 -7.55 9.77
C TYR A 174 -7.35 -8.57 8.66
N VAL A 175 -7.10 -9.83 9.00
CA VAL A 175 -6.86 -10.91 8.02
C VAL A 175 -8.11 -11.19 7.19
N GLU A 176 -9.30 -11.18 7.79
CA GLU A 176 -10.57 -11.36 7.05
C GLU A 176 -10.78 -10.22 6.06
N HIS A 177 -10.60 -8.96 6.49
CA HIS A 177 -10.76 -7.77 5.65
C HIS A 177 -9.74 -7.77 4.52
N TYR A 178 -8.45 -7.91 4.85
CA TYR A 178 -7.34 -7.92 3.90
C TYR A 178 -7.51 -8.97 2.81
N THR A 179 -7.90 -10.18 3.20
CA THR A 179 -8.14 -11.27 2.24
C THR A 179 -9.27 -10.95 1.28
N ALA A 180 -10.37 -10.38 1.78
CA ALA A 180 -11.51 -10.00 0.95
C ALA A 180 -11.17 -8.84 0.00
N GLN A 181 -10.50 -7.81 0.49
CA GLN A 181 -10.04 -6.62 -0.24
C GLN A 181 -9.18 -6.98 -1.45
N HIS A 182 -8.26 -7.94 -1.29
CA HIS A 182 -7.29 -8.30 -2.32
C HIS A 182 -7.73 -9.46 -3.22
N ALA A 183 -8.81 -10.15 -2.91
CA ALA A 183 -9.22 -11.37 -3.61
C ALA A 183 -9.39 -11.20 -5.14
N ALA A 184 -9.86 -10.04 -5.58
CA ALA A 184 -10.19 -9.80 -6.98
C ALA A 184 -8.95 -9.51 -7.85
N TRP A 185 -7.95 -8.80 -7.33
CA TRP A 185 -6.85 -8.25 -8.14
C TRP A 185 -5.47 -8.80 -7.76
N SER A 186 -5.19 -9.01 -6.48
CA SER A 186 -3.91 -9.57 -5.98
C SER A 186 -4.18 -10.51 -4.80
N PRO A 187 -4.60 -11.76 -5.06
CA PRO A 187 -4.97 -12.68 -3.99
C PRO A 187 -3.90 -12.75 -2.90
N ALA A 188 -4.33 -12.55 -1.66
CA ALA A 188 -3.47 -12.56 -0.51
C ALA A 188 -2.94 -13.97 -0.20
N ALA A 189 -1.89 -14.05 0.60
CA ALA A 189 -1.39 -15.29 1.18
C ALA A 189 -2.45 -15.99 2.04
N ALA A 190 -2.20 -17.24 2.39
CA ALA A 190 -3.10 -17.97 3.30
C ALA A 190 -3.24 -17.24 4.64
N ALA A 191 -4.42 -17.31 5.25
CA ALA A 191 -4.73 -16.60 6.50
C ALA A 191 -3.72 -16.87 7.62
N GLU A 192 -3.23 -18.10 7.73
CA GLU A 192 -2.21 -18.48 8.71
C GLU A 192 -0.88 -17.73 8.47
N GLN A 193 -0.46 -17.59 7.20
CA GLN A 193 0.74 -16.83 6.85
C GLN A 193 0.54 -15.34 7.13
N LEU A 194 -0.60 -14.76 6.72
CA LEU A 194 -0.90 -13.35 7.01
C LEU A 194 -0.88 -13.06 8.50
N ARG A 195 -1.44 -13.95 9.32
CA ARG A 195 -1.40 -13.83 10.79
C ARG A 195 0.02 -13.85 11.32
N ALA A 196 0.85 -14.77 10.84
CA ALA A 196 2.23 -14.89 11.28
C ALA A 196 3.06 -13.66 10.93
N GLU A 197 2.90 -13.12 9.73
CA GLU A 197 3.62 -11.93 9.25
C GLU A 197 3.19 -10.66 9.99
N ASN A 198 1.91 -10.50 10.31
CA ASN A 198 1.40 -9.31 11.00
C ASN A 198 1.40 -9.43 12.54
N ALA A 199 1.74 -10.58 13.11
CA ALA A 199 1.62 -10.80 14.55
C ALA A 199 2.42 -9.81 15.40
N ALA A 200 3.57 -9.35 14.90
CA ALA A 200 4.43 -8.36 15.58
C ALA A 200 3.78 -6.97 15.59
N ASP A 201 3.15 -6.56 14.48
CA ASP A 201 2.54 -5.24 14.32
C ASP A 201 1.31 -5.08 15.22
N PHE A 202 0.69 -6.20 15.63
CA PHE A 202 -0.43 -6.22 16.55
C PHE A 202 -0.03 -6.36 18.02
N VAL A 203 1.28 -6.30 18.36
CA VAL A 203 1.75 -6.21 19.75
C VAL A 203 1.73 -4.75 20.19
N PRO A 204 0.84 -4.32 21.09
CA PRO A 204 0.75 -2.93 21.51
C PRO A 204 2.07 -2.40 22.07
N GLY A 205 2.55 -1.27 21.52
CA GLY A 205 3.83 -0.65 21.90
C GLY A 205 5.07 -1.36 21.33
N GLY A 206 4.90 -2.33 20.42
CA GLY A 206 6.00 -2.89 19.61
C GLY A 206 6.51 -1.86 18.59
N GLU A 207 7.76 -2.03 18.15
CA GLU A 207 8.31 -1.23 17.05
C GLU A 207 7.49 -1.50 15.77
N GLY A 208 7.03 -0.44 15.10
CA GLY A 208 6.17 -0.54 13.90
C GLY A 208 4.71 -0.87 14.17
N SER A 209 4.31 -1.11 15.44
CA SER A 209 2.91 -1.41 15.77
C SER A 209 2.03 -0.16 15.70
N PHE A 210 0.70 -0.38 15.58
CA PHE A 210 -0.29 0.70 15.61
C PHE A 210 -0.24 1.52 16.91
N ASP A 211 -0.62 2.79 16.82
CA ASP A 211 -0.78 3.70 17.96
C ASP A 211 -1.99 3.30 18.81
N ARG A 212 -1.72 2.75 20.00
CA ARG A 212 -2.75 2.33 20.96
C ARG A 212 -3.70 3.47 21.35
N GLY A 213 -3.18 4.69 21.47
CA GLY A 213 -3.97 5.85 21.91
C GLY A 213 -4.97 6.35 20.87
N ARG A 214 -4.63 6.17 19.58
CA ARG A 214 -5.44 6.63 18.44
C ARG A 214 -6.30 5.52 17.82
N THR A 215 -5.92 4.27 17.93
CA THR A 215 -6.69 3.12 17.39
C THR A 215 -8.06 3.02 18.05
N ARG A 216 -9.09 2.77 17.25
CA ARG A 216 -10.48 2.67 17.69
C ARG A 216 -11.13 1.38 17.19
N LEU A 217 -11.92 0.78 18.06
CA LEU A 217 -12.61 -0.49 17.84
C LEU A 217 -14.10 -0.34 18.08
N LEU A 218 -14.91 -0.97 17.26
CA LEU A 218 -16.35 -1.08 17.47
C LEU A 218 -16.71 -2.51 17.91
N LEU A 219 -17.38 -2.60 19.06
CA LEU A 219 -17.82 -3.86 19.63
C LEU A 219 -19.32 -4.05 19.43
N ARG A 220 -19.73 -5.21 18.90
CA ARG A 220 -21.12 -5.64 18.81
C ARG A 220 -21.21 -7.10 19.26
N ASP A 221 -22.14 -7.40 20.18
CA ASP A 221 -22.40 -8.74 20.70
C ASP A 221 -21.14 -9.50 21.20
N GLY A 222 -20.21 -8.78 21.85
CA GLY A 222 -18.98 -9.36 22.39
C GLY A 222 -17.90 -9.66 21.33
N ARG A 223 -18.02 -9.08 20.12
CA ARG A 223 -17.08 -9.26 19.02
C ARG A 223 -16.70 -7.93 18.41
N ILE A 224 -15.43 -7.76 18.03
CA ILE A 224 -14.97 -6.61 17.24
C ILE A 224 -15.51 -6.77 15.81
N VAL A 225 -16.35 -5.81 15.37
CA VAL A 225 -16.97 -5.81 14.04
C VAL A 225 -16.32 -4.81 13.08
N ALA A 226 -15.75 -3.74 13.62
CA ALA A 226 -14.96 -2.77 12.84
C ALA A 226 -13.80 -2.23 13.67
N GLN A 227 -12.79 -1.73 12.98
CA GLN A 227 -11.62 -1.09 13.58
C GLN A 227 -11.07 0.01 12.68
N ALA A 228 -10.49 1.03 13.28
CA ALA A 228 -9.62 2.01 12.65
C ALA A 228 -8.25 1.93 13.32
N LEU A 229 -7.30 1.34 12.62
CA LEU A 229 -5.92 1.20 13.08
C LEU A 229 -5.15 2.46 12.70
N ALA A 230 -4.53 3.11 13.67
CA ALA A 230 -3.66 4.26 13.46
C ALA A 230 -2.21 3.80 13.47
N TRP A 231 -1.51 3.88 12.35
CA TRP A 231 -0.11 3.50 12.23
C TRP A 231 0.82 4.67 12.56
N PRO A 232 2.04 4.42 13.04
CA PRO A 232 3.00 5.47 13.32
C PRO A 232 3.19 6.38 12.11
N ALA A 233 3.21 7.69 12.34
CA ALA A 233 3.44 8.65 11.28
C ALA A 233 4.86 8.54 10.74
N GLU A 234 5.02 8.64 9.43
CA GLU A 234 6.30 8.95 8.82
C GLU A 234 6.80 10.32 9.29
N PRO A 235 8.11 10.58 9.33
CA PRO A 235 8.70 11.78 9.95
C PRO A 235 8.15 13.12 9.43
N ASP A 236 7.67 13.15 8.20
CA ASP A 236 7.15 14.32 7.46
C ASP A 236 5.68 14.20 7.06
N GLY A 237 5.03 13.12 7.45
CA GLY A 237 3.69 12.74 7.01
C GLY A 237 2.64 12.85 8.10
N GLY A 238 1.44 12.38 7.76
CA GLY A 238 0.34 12.21 8.68
C GLY A 238 0.37 10.84 9.36
N THR A 239 -0.61 10.61 10.21
CA THR A 239 -0.90 9.28 10.74
C THR A 239 -1.65 8.47 9.67
N GLU A 240 -1.11 7.34 9.25
CA GLU A 240 -1.82 6.43 8.37
C GLU A 240 -2.95 5.73 9.16
N ILE A 241 -4.12 5.69 8.56
CA ILE A 241 -5.31 5.06 9.15
C ILE A 241 -5.82 4.00 8.20
N THR A 242 -5.88 2.76 8.66
CA THR A 242 -6.56 1.67 7.97
C THR A 242 -7.91 1.44 8.61
N VAL A 243 -9.00 1.69 7.87
CA VAL A 243 -10.37 1.51 8.36
C VAL A 243 -10.92 0.20 7.83
N GLN A 244 -11.40 -0.65 8.72
CA GLN A 244 -11.76 -2.02 8.39
C GLN A 244 -13.07 -2.45 9.04
N SER A 245 -13.85 -3.26 8.34
CA SER A 245 -15.00 -3.98 8.88
C SER A 245 -14.96 -5.44 8.45
N ARG A 246 -15.75 -6.27 9.10
CA ARG A 246 -15.88 -7.67 8.65
C ARG A 246 -16.61 -7.72 7.31
N PRO A 247 -16.12 -8.49 6.33
CA PRO A 247 -16.69 -8.51 4.97
C PRO A 247 -18.17 -8.92 4.91
N HIS A 248 -18.69 -9.56 5.94
CA HIS A 248 -20.04 -10.14 5.97
C HIS A 248 -21.01 -9.41 6.90
N GLU A 249 -20.63 -8.28 7.51
CA GLU A 249 -21.52 -7.49 8.39
C GLU A 249 -22.69 -6.82 7.65
N GLY A 250 -22.74 -6.94 6.33
CA GLY A 250 -23.88 -6.50 5.52
C GLY A 250 -24.04 -4.98 5.50
N PRO A 251 -25.29 -4.46 5.61
CA PRO A 251 -25.56 -3.03 5.42
C PRO A 251 -25.00 -2.12 6.51
N THR A 252 -24.62 -2.65 7.68
CA THR A 252 -24.06 -1.85 8.79
C THR A 252 -22.55 -1.63 8.67
N ALA A 253 -21.85 -2.37 7.82
CA ALA A 253 -20.39 -2.31 7.69
C ALA A 253 -19.87 -0.89 7.43
N ARG A 254 -20.56 -0.10 6.62
CA ARG A 254 -20.20 1.29 6.35
C ARG A 254 -20.30 2.15 7.60
N GLU A 255 -21.44 2.11 8.30
CA GLU A 255 -21.66 2.87 9.53
C GLU A 255 -20.66 2.49 10.62
N ASP A 256 -20.33 1.22 10.70
CA ASP A 256 -19.34 0.70 11.65
C ASP A 256 -17.96 1.29 11.38
N MET A 257 -17.55 1.39 10.11
CA MET A 257 -16.31 2.05 9.70
C MET A 257 -16.35 3.56 9.96
N GLU A 258 -17.48 4.23 9.63
CA GLU A 258 -17.69 5.66 9.90
C GLU A 258 -17.54 5.97 11.40
N ALA A 259 -18.15 5.15 12.27
CA ALA A 259 -18.04 5.33 13.71
C ALA A 259 -16.60 5.17 14.23
N CYS A 260 -15.84 4.21 13.67
CA CYS A 260 -14.43 4.04 14.01
C CYS A 260 -13.57 5.24 13.56
N LEU A 261 -13.72 5.68 12.31
CA LEU A 261 -12.99 6.84 11.79
C LEU A 261 -13.36 8.13 12.53
N ALA A 262 -14.65 8.33 12.80
CA ALA A 262 -15.14 9.49 13.58
C ALA A 262 -14.53 9.53 14.99
N ALA A 263 -14.37 8.37 15.63
CA ALA A 263 -13.71 8.28 16.93
C ALA A 263 -12.20 8.58 16.87
N VAL A 264 -11.51 8.19 15.79
CA VAL A 264 -10.12 8.59 15.53
C VAL A 264 -10.03 10.11 15.40
N VAL A 265 -10.85 10.73 14.53
CA VAL A 265 -10.91 12.19 14.37
C VAL A 265 -11.20 12.89 15.69
N GLY A 266 -12.12 12.33 16.49
CA GLY A 266 -12.49 12.86 17.80
C GLY A 266 -11.33 12.88 18.81
N SER A 267 -10.37 11.97 18.68
CA SER A 267 -9.20 11.83 19.56
C SER A 267 -7.92 12.49 19.03
N SER A 268 -7.94 12.95 17.79
CA SER A 268 -6.79 13.63 17.16
C SER A 268 -6.75 15.11 17.55
N ALA A 269 -5.60 15.77 17.46
CA ALA A 269 -5.46 17.20 17.68
C ALA A 269 -5.90 18.00 16.43
N ASP A 270 -6.21 19.30 16.61
CA ASP A 270 -6.44 20.18 15.46
C ASP A 270 -5.16 20.34 14.66
N GLY A 271 -5.26 20.22 13.35
CA GLY A 271 -4.13 20.27 12.43
C GLY A 271 -3.44 18.91 12.20
N ASP A 272 -3.78 17.86 12.96
CA ASP A 272 -3.28 16.52 12.66
C ASP A 272 -3.66 16.12 11.22
N VAL A 273 -2.75 15.44 10.55
CA VAL A 273 -2.95 14.89 9.20
C VAL A 273 -3.25 13.40 9.30
N LEU A 274 -4.34 12.97 8.69
CA LEU A 274 -4.74 11.57 8.57
C LEU A 274 -4.62 11.15 7.11
N LEU A 275 -3.91 10.05 6.87
CA LEU A 275 -3.74 9.44 5.56
C LEU A 275 -4.55 8.13 5.56
N ILE A 276 -5.53 8.00 4.68
CA ILE A 276 -6.38 6.81 4.66
C ILE A 276 -5.85 5.84 3.60
N ASP A 277 -5.35 4.68 4.05
CA ASP A 277 -4.94 3.61 3.16
C ASP A 277 -6.17 2.87 2.63
N SER A 278 -6.35 2.88 1.32
CA SER A 278 -7.50 2.28 0.65
C SER A 278 -7.24 1.99 -0.83
N HIS A 279 -8.18 1.28 -1.44
CA HIS A 279 -8.14 0.89 -2.84
C HIS A 279 -9.43 1.27 -3.59
N ALA A 280 -9.33 1.64 -4.86
CA ALA A 280 -10.48 2.02 -5.68
C ALA A 280 -11.53 0.90 -5.83
N THR A 281 -11.15 -0.36 -5.56
CA THR A 281 -12.08 -1.51 -5.57
C THR A 281 -12.91 -1.65 -4.31
N GLU A 282 -12.63 -0.91 -3.27
CA GLU A 282 -13.36 -0.92 -2.00
C GLU A 282 -14.56 0.02 -2.04
N GLU A 283 -15.68 -0.52 -2.50
CA GLU A 283 -16.89 0.28 -2.75
C GLU A 283 -17.41 1.01 -1.52
N LEU A 284 -17.49 0.30 -0.39
CA LEU A 284 -18.06 0.85 0.85
C LEU A 284 -17.17 1.96 1.40
N GLU A 285 -15.87 1.70 1.49
CA GLU A 285 -14.90 2.67 1.97
C GLU A 285 -14.79 3.87 1.02
N SER A 286 -14.69 3.62 -0.30
CA SER A 286 -14.68 4.68 -1.31
C SER A 286 -15.93 5.55 -1.25
N ALA A 287 -17.10 4.97 -1.02
CA ALA A 287 -18.34 5.72 -0.86
C ALA A 287 -18.33 6.56 0.42
N MET A 288 -17.86 5.99 1.53
CA MET A 288 -17.69 6.68 2.80
C MET A 288 -16.74 7.88 2.65
N MET A 289 -15.54 7.65 2.13
CA MET A 289 -14.49 8.68 2.07
C MET A 289 -14.85 9.87 1.18
N ARG A 290 -15.69 9.68 0.15
CA ARG A 290 -16.19 10.81 -0.67
C ARG A 290 -17.13 11.75 0.08
N GLU A 291 -17.75 11.30 1.15
CA GLU A 291 -18.66 12.10 1.98
C GLU A 291 -17.94 12.73 3.19
N VAL A 292 -16.75 12.24 3.53
CA VAL A 292 -15.90 12.84 4.57
C VAL A 292 -15.39 14.20 4.08
N PRO A 293 -15.63 15.31 4.81
CA PRO A 293 -15.15 16.62 4.40
C PRO A 293 -13.64 16.68 4.46
N GLY A 294 -13.01 16.84 3.30
CA GLY A 294 -11.56 16.98 3.14
C GLY A 294 -11.13 18.41 2.87
N PRO A 295 -9.86 18.76 3.10
CA PRO A 295 -9.29 20.00 2.61
C PRO A 295 -9.31 20.00 1.07
N PRO A 296 -9.13 21.18 0.42
CA PRO A 296 -8.85 21.21 -1.01
C PRO A 296 -7.65 20.30 -1.32
N PRO A 297 -7.67 19.58 -2.46
CA PRO A 297 -6.56 18.70 -2.83
C PRO A 297 -5.23 19.44 -2.78
N HIS A 298 -4.25 18.87 -2.09
CA HIS A 298 -2.89 19.37 -2.13
C HIS A 298 -2.26 18.97 -3.48
N PRO A 299 -1.43 19.80 -4.12
CA PRO A 299 -0.81 19.45 -5.40
C PRO A 299 -0.02 18.13 -5.41
N GLU A 300 0.47 17.71 -4.26
CA GLU A 300 1.19 16.44 -4.09
C GLU A 300 0.26 15.24 -3.84
N ASP A 301 -1.02 15.52 -3.50
CA ASP A 301 -2.00 14.47 -3.27
C ASP A 301 -2.49 13.94 -4.63
N THR A 302 -1.87 12.87 -5.12
CA THR A 302 -2.20 12.28 -6.42
C THR A 302 -2.51 10.79 -6.30
N TRP A 303 -3.31 10.31 -7.22
CA TRP A 303 -3.53 8.88 -7.37
C TRP A 303 -2.22 8.12 -7.60
N THR A 304 -2.10 6.97 -6.93
CA THR A 304 -1.04 6.00 -7.18
C THR A 304 -1.65 4.76 -7.84
N ALA A 305 -1.03 4.27 -8.88
CA ALA A 305 -1.43 3.02 -9.52
C ALA A 305 -0.62 1.85 -8.97
N ILE A 306 -1.22 0.67 -8.91
CA ILE A 306 -0.46 -0.58 -8.86
C ILE A 306 -0.53 -1.18 -10.25
N VAL A 307 0.64 -1.24 -10.89
CA VAL A 307 0.80 -1.78 -12.24
C VAL A 307 1.57 -3.09 -12.16
N ALA A 308 1.03 -4.13 -12.76
CA ALA A 308 1.70 -5.43 -12.88
C ALA A 308 2.34 -5.57 -14.26
N ILE A 309 3.65 -5.58 -14.33
CA ILE A 309 4.40 -5.90 -15.56
C ILE A 309 4.38 -7.42 -15.72
N PRO A 310 3.81 -7.95 -16.82
CA PRO A 310 3.74 -9.38 -17.03
C PRO A 310 5.11 -9.97 -17.31
N VAL A 311 5.30 -11.24 -16.97
CA VAL A 311 6.51 -12.00 -17.30
C VAL A 311 6.13 -13.22 -18.11
N PRO A 312 7.01 -13.71 -19.02
CA PRO A 312 6.80 -14.96 -19.72
C PRO A 312 6.58 -16.08 -18.70
N ASP A 313 5.69 -17.00 -18.97
CA ASP A 313 5.40 -18.17 -18.12
C ASP A 313 4.87 -17.85 -16.70
N GLY A 314 4.70 -16.57 -16.35
CA GLY A 314 4.09 -16.14 -15.07
C GLY A 314 2.56 -16.13 -15.12
N PRO A 315 1.92 -16.04 -13.94
CA PRO A 315 0.48 -15.85 -13.88
C PRO A 315 0.08 -14.52 -14.53
N ALA A 316 -0.97 -14.52 -15.34
CA ALA A 316 -1.47 -13.31 -15.99
C ALA A 316 -2.02 -12.33 -14.94
N PRO A 317 -1.62 -11.04 -14.96
CA PRO A 317 -2.21 -10.01 -14.11
C PRO A 317 -3.72 -9.86 -14.38
N ARG A 318 -4.49 -9.52 -13.36
CA ARG A 318 -5.91 -9.26 -13.45
C ARG A 318 -6.14 -7.75 -13.60
N PRO A 319 -6.61 -7.27 -14.76
CA PRO A 319 -6.79 -5.84 -14.97
C PRO A 319 -7.90 -5.28 -14.07
N LEU A 320 -7.69 -4.04 -13.57
CA LEU A 320 -8.72 -3.28 -12.90
C LEU A 320 -9.89 -3.04 -13.88
N PRO A 321 -11.13 -3.44 -13.52
CA PRO A 321 -12.29 -3.22 -14.39
C PRO A 321 -12.50 -1.73 -14.66
N ALA A 322 -12.78 -1.36 -15.92
CA ALA A 322 -12.90 0.03 -16.36
C ALA A 322 -13.94 0.83 -15.54
N GLN A 323 -15.04 0.19 -15.12
CA GLN A 323 -16.07 0.81 -14.29
C GLN A 323 -15.62 1.12 -12.85
N ARG A 324 -14.45 0.64 -12.46
CA ARG A 324 -13.82 0.90 -11.14
C ARG A 324 -12.79 2.03 -11.20
N ILE A 325 -12.54 2.61 -12.36
CA ILE A 325 -11.60 3.71 -12.53
C ILE A 325 -12.34 5.01 -12.22
N PRO A 326 -11.97 5.73 -11.15
CA PRO A 326 -12.55 7.03 -10.84
C PRO A 326 -12.18 8.07 -11.91
N GLU A 327 -13.06 9.03 -12.14
CA GLU A 327 -12.85 10.07 -13.17
C GLU A 327 -11.60 10.93 -12.86
N ASP A 328 -11.35 11.23 -11.60
CA ASP A 328 -10.20 12.00 -11.13
C ASP A 328 -8.86 11.25 -11.19
N ALA A 329 -8.88 9.92 -11.36
CA ALA A 329 -7.69 9.11 -11.66
C ALA A 329 -7.35 9.06 -13.16
N ALA A 330 -8.21 9.59 -14.04
CA ALA A 330 -8.01 9.53 -15.50
C ALA A 330 -6.64 10.02 -15.98
N PRO A 331 -6.06 11.14 -15.47
CA PRO A 331 -4.75 11.59 -15.91
C PRO A 331 -3.64 10.53 -15.71
N LEU A 332 -3.62 9.85 -14.57
CA LEU A 332 -2.68 8.75 -14.32
C LEU A 332 -2.92 7.56 -15.25
N VAL A 333 -4.19 7.21 -15.45
CA VAL A 333 -4.55 6.09 -16.34
C VAL A 333 -4.14 6.37 -17.80
N GLU A 334 -4.24 7.61 -18.26
CA GLU A 334 -3.76 8.01 -19.58
C GLU A 334 -2.24 7.90 -19.72
N LEU A 335 -1.47 8.30 -18.70
CA LEU A 335 -0.01 8.11 -18.68
C LEU A 335 0.37 6.62 -18.80
N LEU A 336 -0.42 5.72 -18.21
CA LEU A 336 -0.18 4.28 -18.26
C LEU A 336 -0.59 3.62 -19.60
N ARG A 337 -1.28 4.34 -20.46
CA ARG A 337 -1.65 3.85 -21.80
C ARG A 337 -0.63 4.19 -22.89
N GLY A 338 0.27 5.13 -22.60
CA GLY A 338 1.34 5.59 -23.49
C GLY A 338 0.88 6.63 -24.48
#